data_a12461e9519d2ffecd0003fc34767f25
#
_entry.id   a12461e9519d2ffecd0003fc34767f25
#
_cell.length_a   1.000
_cell.length_b   1.000
_cell.length_c   1.000
_cell.angle_alpha   90.00
_cell.angle_beta   90.00
_cell.angle_gamma   90.00
#
_symmetry.space_group_name_H-M   'P 1'
#
loop_
_entity.id
_entity.type
_entity.pdbx_description
1 polymer ?
#
loop_
_entity_poly.entity_id
_entity_poly.type
_entity_poly.pdbx_seq_one_letter_code
_entity_poly.pdbx_strand_id
1 'polypeptide(L)'
;MAAKKKILLVSATIGKNYELAQELKEIIDNTTAVDTAVINLVSYDLPLYKPGIETKNETASELSSEFENADGFIFCAPEYNGGLPPILTNAFTWISVTTANWRDGFKNKYAVIATSSAGSGQRFLVSFRSQLEYMGTLVMPKTITVTNGQSLKRKSAERTLHNLTHLLSK
;
A
#
# COMPACT_ATOMS: atom_id res chain seq x y z
N MET A 1 -11.80 14.57 21.40
CA MET A 1 -11.68 14.68 19.94
C MET A 1 -11.46 13.29 19.39
N ALA A 2 -12.14 12.88 18.31
CA ALA A 2 -11.85 11.61 17.65
C ALA A 2 -10.42 11.64 17.14
N ALA A 3 -9.70 10.49 17.25
CA ALA A 3 -8.35 10.38 16.71
C ALA A 3 -8.38 10.61 15.20
N LYS A 4 -7.38 11.32 14.70
CA LYS A 4 -7.22 11.55 13.27
C LYS A 4 -7.00 10.22 12.55
N LYS A 5 -7.67 10.04 11.41
CA LYS A 5 -7.47 8.85 10.56
C LYS A 5 -6.08 8.86 9.93
N LYS A 6 -5.45 7.68 9.85
CA LYS A 6 -4.10 7.50 9.30
C LYS A 6 -4.16 6.73 7.98
N ILE A 7 -3.59 7.31 6.93
CA ILE A 7 -3.35 6.62 5.64
C ILE A 7 -1.86 6.28 5.55
N LEU A 8 -1.57 5.00 5.35
CA LEU A 8 -0.23 4.51 5.11
C LEU A 8 0.00 4.35 3.59
N LEU A 9 0.96 5.11 3.07
CA LEU A 9 1.41 4.96 1.69
C LEU A 9 2.59 3.99 1.67
N VAL A 10 2.43 2.88 0.98
CA VAL A 10 3.38 1.77 0.97
C VAL A 10 4.02 1.67 -0.39
N SER A 11 5.31 1.98 -0.50
CA SER A 11 6.07 1.72 -1.71
C SER A 11 6.77 0.37 -1.65
N ALA A 12 6.59 -0.47 -2.67
CA ALA A 12 7.28 -1.75 -2.77
C ALA A 12 8.75 -1.61 -3.18
N THR A 13 9.14 -0.49 -3.79
CA THR A 13 10.49 -0.27 -4.32
C THR A 13 10.97 1.15 -4.06
N ILE A 14 12.29 1.37 -4.15
CA ILE A 14 12.89 2.70 -4.26
C ILE A 14 12.72 3.24 -5.71
N GLY A 15 12.82 4.55 -5.91
CA GLY A 15 12.67 5.19 -7.24
C GLY A 15 11.22 5.49 -7.59
N LYS A 16 10.79 5.27 -8.84
CA LYS A 16 9.52 5.79 -9.40
C LYS A 16 8.26 5.49 -8.60
N ASN A 17 8.15 4.34 -7.96
CA ASN A 17 6.99 4.04 -7.12
C ASN A 17 7.08 4.72 -5.76
N TYR A 18 8.27 4.94 -5.23
CA TYR A 18 8.45 5.74 -4.03
C TYR A 18 8.18 7.23 -4.29
N GLU A 19 8.67 7.76 -5.41
CA GLU A 19 8.36 9.13 -5.88
C GLU A 19 6.84 9.31 -6.07
N LEU A 20 6.18 8.33 -6.69
CA LEU A 20 4.72 8.33 -6.82
C LEU A 20 4.03 8.36 -5.45
N ALA A 21 4.48 7.55 -4.49
CA ALA A 21 3.92 7.55 -3.14
C ALA A 21 4.07 8.92 -2.46
N GLN A 22 5.23 9.57 -2.61
CA GLN A 22 5.46 10.93 -2.09
C GLN A 22 4.56 11.96 -2.76
N GLU A 23 4.41 11.93 -4.08
CA GLU A 23 3.52 12.83 -4.82
C GLU A 23 2.04 12.65 -4.39
N LEU A 24 1.59 11.41 -4.21
CA LEU A 24 0.24 11.13 -3.71
C LEU A 24 0.03 11.59 -2.27
N LYS A 25 1.07 11.47 -1.42
CA LYS A 25 1.05 12.03 -0.06
C LYS A 25 0.85 13.55 -0.09
N GLU A 26 1.64 14.27 -0.90
CA GLU A 26 1.51 15.72 -1.03
C GLU A 26 0.09 16.14 -1.44
N ILE A 27 -0.53 15.41 -2.37
CA ILE A 27 -1.92 15.67 -2.78
C ILE A 27 -2.87 15.55 -1.58
N ILE A 28 -2.74 14.51 -0.76
CA ILE A 28 -3.61 14.30 0.41
C ILE A 28 -3.38 15.38 1.44
N ASP A 29 -2.14 15.65 1.81
CA ASP A 29 -1.78 16.62 2.85
C ASP A 29 -2.29 18.03 2.52
N ASN A 30 -2.33 18.38 1.24
CA ASN A 30 -2.84 19.69 0.77
C ASN A 30 -4.37 19.75 0.69
N THR A 31 -5.08 18.62 0.74
CA THR A 31 -6.53 18.58 0.44
C THR A 31 -7.38 18.02 1.56
N THR A 32 -6.81 17.36 2.54
CA THR A 32 -7.55 16.66 3.61
C THR A 32 -6.88 16.77 4.98
N ALA A 33 -7.63 16.49 6.03
CA ALA A 33 -7.18 16.56 7.42
C ALA A 33 -6.83 15.17 8.02
N VAL A 34 -6.45 14.20 7.18
CA VAL A 34 -5.97 12.87 7.63
C VAL A 34 -4.47 12.90 7.88
N ASP A 35 -3.98 12.02 8.74
CA ASP A 35 -2.55 11.84 8.92
C ASP A 35 -2.02 10.88 7.86
N THR A 36 -0.85 11.17 7.31
CA THR A 36 -0.23 10.36 6.27
C THR A 36 1.20 9.99 6.63
N ALA A 37 1.59 8.77 6.32
CA ALA A 37 2.97 8.31 6.41
C ALA A 37 3.35 7.56 5.14
N VAL A 38 4.58 7.70 4.69
CA VAL A 38 5.14 6.92 3.58
C VAL A 38 6.17 5.95 4.13
N ILE A 39 6.04 4.69 3.78
CA ILE A 39 7.04 3.66 4.05
C ILE A 39 7.54 3.04 2.74
N ASN A 40 8.78 2.55 2.79
CA ASN A 40 9.37 1.81 1.70
C ASN A 40 9.73 0.41 2.20
N LEU A 41 9.19 -0.62 1.58
CA LEU A 41 9.41 -2.00 2.01
C LEU A 41 10.89 -2.44 1.91
N VAL A 42 11.67 -1.82 1.00
CA VAL A 42 13.11 -2.11 0.89
C VAL A 42 13.87 -1.74 2.17
N SER A 43 13.44 -0.67 2.86
CA SER A 43 14.11 -0.20 4.08
C SER A 43 13.98 -1.16 5.27
N TYR A 44 13.00 -2.06 5.24
CA TYR A 44 12.80 -3.06 6.30
C TYR A 44 13.75 -4.26 6.17
N ASP A 45 14.37 -4.45 5.00
CA ASP A 45 15.33 -5.54 4.73
C ASP A 45 14.89 -6.91 5.26
N LEU A 46 13.63 -7.24 5.05
CA LEU A 46 13.02 -8.48 5.55
C LEU A 46 13.64 -9.68 4.82
N PRO A 47 14.13 -10.69 5.55
CA PRO A 47 14.58 -11.92 4.91
C PRO A 47 13.43 -12.61 4.17
N LEU A 48 13.76 -13.42 3.17
CA LEU A 48 12.74 -14.26 2.54
C LEU A 48 12.11 -15.16 3.60
N TYR A 49 10.78 -15.04 3.72
CA TYR A 49 10.05 -15.81 4.71
C TYR A 49 10.25 -17.34 4.50
N LYS A 50 10.48 -18.01 5.59
CA LYS A 50 10.50 -19.50 5.69
C LYS A 50 9.78 -19.90 6.97
N PRO A 51 8.97 -20.95 6.97
CA PRO A 51 8.33 -21.43 8.20
C PRO A 51 9.34 -21.64 9.33
N GLY A 52 9.02 -21.18 10.53
CA GLY A 52 9.85 -21.31 11.73
C GLY A 52 10.85 -20.18 11.99
N ILE A 53 10.90 -19.13 11.15
CA ILE A 53 11.76 -17.94 11.37
C ILE A 53 11.00 -16.74 11.94
N GLU A 54 9.68 -16.83 12.08
CA GLU A 54 8.78 -15.76 12.47
C GLU A 54 8.96 -15.26 13.90
N THR A 55 9.52 -16.06 14.78
CA THR A 55 9.47 -15.87 16.23
C THR A 55 10.34 -14.76 16.77
N LYS A 56 11.18 -14.07 15.99
CA LYS A 56 12.11 -13.03 16.48
C LYS A 56 12.50 -11.96 15.44
N ASN A 57 11.63 -11.62 14.51
CA ASN A 57 11.97 -10.53 13.57
C ASN A 57 11.35 -9.21 14.02
N GLU A 58 12.14 -8.38 14.72
CA GLU A 58 11.71 -7.08 15.24
C GLU A 58 11.25 -6.15 14.10
N THR A 59 11.98 -6.12 12.99
CA THR A 59 11.64 -5.30 11.81
C THR A 59 10.29 -5.72 11.20
N ALA A 60 9.99 -7.02 11.16
CA ALA A 60 8.69 -7.51 10.71
C ALA A 60 7.57 -7.09 11.67
N SER A 61 7.84 -7.08 12.98
CA SER A 61 6.88 -6.61 14.00
C SER A 61 6.63 -5.11 13.89
N GLU A 62 7.66 -4.31 13.62
CA GLU A 62 7.53 -2.88 13.33
C GLU A 62 6.66 -2.64 12.10
N LEU A 63 6.92 -3.34 10.98
CA LEU A 63 6.11 -3.24 9.79
C LEU A 63 4.66 -3.62 10.05
N SER A 64 4.42 -4.70 10.81
CA SER A 64 3.07 -5.13 11.17
C SER A 64 2.34 -4.08 11.99
N SER A 65 3.01 -3.45 12.94
CA SER A 65 2.44 -2.36 13.74
C SER A 65 2.03 -1.16 12.87
N GLU A 66 2.82 -0.81 11.84
CA GLU A 66 2.43 0.25 10.89
C GLU A 66 1.14 -0.09 10.15
N PHE A 67 0.99 -1.37 9.74
CA PHE A 67 -0.20 -1.84 9.06
C PHE A 67 -1.41 -1.92 10.00
N GLU A 68 -1.25 -2.41 11.22
CA GLU A 68 -2.34 -2.48 12.22
C GLU A 68 -2.86 -1.09 12.59
N ASN A 69 -1.96 -0.11 12.75
CA ASN A 69 -2.29 1.26 13.12
C ASN A 69 -2.84 2.13 11.98
N ALA A 70 -2.78 1.67 10.72
CA ALA A 70 -3.35 2.39 9.60
C ALA A 70 -4.87 2.16 9.50
N ASP A 71 -5.62 3.20 9.12
CA ASP A 71 -7.05 3.11 8.79
C ASP A 71 -7.27 2.82 7.29
N GLY A 72 -6.31 3.19 6.45
CA GLY A 72 -6.35 2.95 5.01
C GLY A 72 -4.97 2.95 4.37
N PHE A 73 -4.92 2.51 3.12
CA PHE A 73 -3.68 2.31 2.39
C PHE A 73 -3.67 2.96 1.01
N ILE A 74 -2.48 3.33 0.57
CA ILE A 74 -2.17 3.55 -0.84
C ILE A 74 -0.93 2.72 -1.16
N PHE A 75 -1.10 1.68 -1.97
CA PHE A 75 0.00 0.81 -2.38
C PHE A 75 0.57 1.28 -3.71
N CYS A 76 1.88 1.53 -3.76
CA CYS A 76 2.63 1.92 -4.95
C CYS A 76 3.65 0.83 -5.29
N ALA A 77 3.42 0.08 -6.36
CA ALA A 77 4.32 -1.00 -6.76
C ALA A 77 4.38 -1.18 -8.28
N PRO A 78 5.53 -1.60 -8.82
CA PRO A 78 5.65 -1.90 -10.24
C PRO A 78 5.07 -3.28 -10.58
N GLU A 79 4.81 -3.50 -11.87
CA GLU A 79 4.62 -4.84 -12.41
C GLU A 79 6.00 -5.45 -12.73
N TYR A 80 6.33 -6.59 -12.12
CA TYR A 80 7.52 -7.37 -12.43
C TYR A 80 7.14 -8.71 -13.04
N ASN A 81 7.65 -8.99 -14.23
CA ASN A 81 7.39 -10.25 -14.95
C ASN A 81 5.87 -10.59 -15.07
N GLY A 82 5.04 -9.58 -15.24
CA GLY A 82 3.60 -9.75 -15.33
C GLY A 82 2.89 -10.07 -14.00
N GLY A 83 3.51 -9.77 -12.87
CA GLY A 83 2.97 -10.07 -11.54
C GLY A 83 3.39 -9.07 -10.46
N LEU A 84 3.22 -9.48 -9.21
CA LEU A 84 3.61 -8.69 -8.05
C LEU A 84 5.13 -8.72 -7.83
N PRO A 85 5.72 -7.62 -7.34
CA PRO A 85 7.11 -7.66 -6.88
C PRO A 85 7.26 -8.65 -5.72
N PRO A 86 8.31 -9.51 -5.71
CA PRO A 86 8.53 -10.48 -4.64
C PRO A 86 8.58 -9.86 -3.24
N ILE A 87 9.17 -8.67 -3.11
CA ILE A 87 9.25 -7.94 -1.84
C ILE A 87 7.88 -7.63 -1.25
N LEU A 88 6.89 -7.30 -2.09
CA LEU A 88 5.52 -7.01 -1.65
C LEU A 88 4.86 -8.26 -1.07
N THR A 89 4.95 -9.38 -1.77
CA THR A 89 4.41 -10.67 -1.33
C THR A 89 5.11 -11.15 -0.06
N ASN A 90 6.44 -11.01 0.01
CA ASN A 90 7.22 -11.36 1.20
C ASN A 90 6.81 -10.53 2.41
N ALA A 91 6.69 -9.21 2.27
CA ALA A 91 6.25 -8.32 3.34
C ALA A 91 4.85 -8.69 3.85
N PHE A 92 3.91 -9.00 2.96
CA PHE A 92 2.56 -9.42 3.35
C PHE A 92 2.54 -10.74 4.11
N THR A 93 3.41 -11.68 3.72
CA THR A 93 3.58 -12.92 4.47
C THR A 93 4.10 -12.63 5.88
N TRP A 94 5.13 -11.79 6.02
CA TRP A 94 5.66 -11.39 7.33
C TRP A 94 4.59 -10.72 8.20
N ILE A 95 3.82 -9.77 7.67
CA ILE A 95 2.73 -9.11 8.40
C ILE A 95 1.71 -10.14 8.90
N SER A 96 1.32 -11.09 8.05
CA SER A 96 0.33 -12.11 8.41
C SER A 96 0.80 -13.05 9.53
N VAL A 97 2.09 -13.36 9.62
CA VAL A 97 2.61 -14.28 10.63
C VAL A 97 3.05 -13.59 11.93
N THR A 98 3.19 -12.26 11.92
CA THR A 98 3.60 -11.48 13.10
C THR A 98 2.44 -10.72 13.75
N THR A 99 1.26 -10.70 13.15
CA THR A 99 0.03 -10.17 13.77
C THR A 99 -0.72 -11.26 14.55
N ALA A 100 -1.50 -10.86 15.55
CA ALA A 100 -2.27 -11.81 16.39
C ALA A 100 -3.25 -12.66 15.58
N ASN A 101 -3.94 -12.04 14.63
CA ASN A 101 -4.71 -12.74 13.60
C ASN A 101 -4.18 -12.33 12.24
N TRP A 102 -3.94 -13.26 11.38
CA TRP A 102 -3.25 -13.09 10.10
C TRP A 102 -3.81 -11.99 9.16
N ARG A 103 -5.04 -11.53 9.39
CA ARG A 103 -5.69 -10.45 8.64
C ARG A 103 -5.70 -9.09 9.36
N ASP A 104 -5.22 -8.99 10.59
CA ASP A 104 -5.38 -7.78 11.41
C ASP A 104 -4.73 -6.55 10.77
N GLY A 105 -3.63 -6.73 10.05
CA GLY A 105 -3.01 -5.66 9.28
C GLY A 105 -3.84 -5.15 8.08
N PHE A 106 -4.88 -5.87 7.63
CA PHE A 106 -5.52 -5.64 6.33
C PHE A 106 -7.05 -5.51 6.38
N LYS A 107 -7.73 -6.34 7.18
CA LYS A 107 -9.19 -6.47 7.14
C LYS A 107 -9.90 -5.17 7.48
N ASN A 108 -11.00 -4.92 6.76
CA ASN A 108 -11.87 -3.75 6.96
C ASN A 108 -11.20 -2.39 6.73
N LYS A 109 -10.04 -2.36 6.08
CA LYS A 109 -9.34 -1.13 5.72
C LYS A 109 -9.50 -0.83 4.23
N TYR A 110 -9.66 0.45 3.88
CA TYR A 110 -9.76 0.85 2.49
C TYR A 110 -8.38 0.94 1.84
N ALA A 111 -8.28 0.59 0.56
CA ALA A 111 -7.02 0.72 -0.18
C ALA A 111 -7.20 1.26 -1.59
N VAL A 112 -6.28 2.13 -2.01
CA VAL A 112 -6.03 2.50 -3.40
C VAL A 112 -4.79 1.75 -3.89
N ILE A 113 -4.84 1.19 -5.09
CA ILE A 113 -3.66 0.61 -5.74
C ILE A 113 -3.15 1.59 -6.78
N ALA A 114 -1.86 1.86 -6.71
CA ALA A 114 -1.12 2.70 -7.65
C ALA A 114 0.07 1.95 -8.23
N THR A 115 0.42 2.26 -9.47
CA THR A 115 1.60 1.69 -10.12
C THR A 115 2.32 2.72 -10.97
N SER A 116 3.65 2.70 -10.91
CA SER A 116 4.53 3.28 -11.91
C SER A 116 5.31 2.15 -12.56
N SER A 117 4.95 1.82 -13.81
CA SER A 117 5.50 0.70 -14.57
C SER A 117 5.86 1.14 -15.99
N ALA A 118 6.67 0.36 -16.71
CA ALA A 118 6.98 0.65 -18.10
C ALA A 118 5.73 0.63 -18.98
N GLY A 119 4.84 -0.35 -18.77
CA GLY A 119 3.54 -0.46 -19.41
C GLY A 119 2.39 -0.14 -18.45
N SER A 120 1.19 -0.61 -18.78
CA SER A 120 -0.03 -0.31 -17.99
C SER A 120 -0.06 -0.90 -16.57
N GLY A 121 0.79 -1.90 -16.27
CA GLY A 121 0.78 -2.59 -14.99
C GLY A 121 -0.50 -3.39 -14.71
N GLN A 122 -1.26 -3.73 -15.75
CA GLN A 122 -2.62 -4.29 -15.59
C GLN A 122 -2.62 -5.65 -14.88
N ARG A 123 -1.63 -6.51 -15.15
CA ARG A 123 -1.55 -7.81 -14.49
C ARG A 123 -1.25 -7.68 -13.00
N PHE A 124 -0.35 -6.76 -12.64
CA PHE A 124 -0.11 -6.40 -11.24
C PHE A 124 -1.40 -5.91 -10.59
N LEU A 125 -2.07 -4.92 -11.19
CA LEU A 125 -3.27 -4.29 -10.62
C LEU A 125 -4.39 -5.31 -10.34
N VAL A 126 -4.63 -6.24 -11.26
CA VAL A 126 -5.67 -7.28 -11.12
C VAL A 126 -5.29 -8.30 -10.05
N SER A 127 -4.06 -8.84 -10.12
CA SER A 127 -3.60 -9.86 -9.17
C SER A 127 -3.49 -9.31 -7.76
N PHE A 128 -3.01 -8.08 -7.60
CA PHE A 128 -2.87 -7.45 -6.30
C PHE A 128 -4.22 -7.09 -5.68
N ARG A 129 -5.18 -6.64 -6.48
CA ARG A 129 -6.57 -6.45 -6.03
C ARG A 129 -7.14 -7.74 -5.44
N SER A 130 -7.01 -8.84 -6.16
CA SER A 130 -7.51 -10.15 -5.71
C SER A 130 -6.85 -10.57 -4.39
N GLN A 131 -5.55 -10.35 -4.23
CA GLN A 131 -4.85 -10.66 -2.98
C GLN A 131 -5.35 -9.79 -1.82
N LEU A 132 -5.46 -8.48 -2.01
CA LEU A 132 -5.96 -7.55 -0.98
C LEU A 132 -7.38 -7.88 -0.54
N GLU A 133 -8.28 -8.17 -1.49
CA GLU A 133 -9.66 -8.57 -1.21
C GLU A 133 -9.71 -9.89 -0.43
N TYR A 134 -8.87 -10.87 -0.77
CA TYR A 134 -8.72 -12.10 0.00
C TYR A 134 -8.25 -11.83 1.44
N MET A 135 -7.38 -10.83 1.65
CA MET A 135 -6.93 -10.37 2.96
C MET A 135 -8.00 -9.58 3.74
N GLY A 136 -9.14 -9.28 3.11
CA GLY A 136 -10.26 -8.56 3.72
C GLY A 136 -10.18 -7.04 3.56
N THR A 137 -9.32 -6.54 2.68
CA THR A 137 -9.19 -5.12 2.36
C THR A 137 -10.28 -4.67 1.39
N LEU A 138 -10.86 -3.49 1.61
CA LEU A 138 -11.86 -2.86 0.75
C LEU A 138 -11.17 -2.04 -0.35
N VAL A 139 -10.90 -2.66 -1.47
CA VAL A 139 -10.12 -2.03 -2.54
C VAL A 139 -10.96 -1.07 -3.36
N MET A 140 -10.52 0.19 -3.46
CA MET A 140 -11.19 1.23 -4.26
C MET A 140 -11.28 0.81 -5.73
N PRO A 141 -12.41 1.10 -6.42
CA PRO A 141 -12.59 0.72 -7.83
C PRO A 141 -11.54 1.34 -8.75
N LYS A 142 -11.18 2.60 -8.49
CA LYS A 142 -10.24 3.36 -9.32
C LYS A 142 -8.81 3.13 -8.88
N THR A 143 -7.95 2.76 -9.82
CA THR A 143 -6.49 2.67 -9.64
C THR A 143 -5.78 3.91 -10.18
N ILE A 144 -4.55 4.13 -9.74
CA ILE A 144 -3.68 5.22 -10.22
C ILE A 144 -2.54 4.60 -11.01
N THR A 145 -2.38 4.99 -12.27
CA THR A 145 -1.38 4.40 -13.17
C THR A 145 -0.52 5.49 -13.81
N VAL A 146 0.78 5.32 -13.69
CA VAL A 146 1.84 6.07 -14.37
C VAL A 146 2.63 5.10 -15.25
N THR A 147 2.95 5.51 -16.47
CA THR A 147 3.75 4.70 -17.42
C THR A 147 4.86 5.54 -18.02
N ASN A 148 5.76 4.92 -18.77
CA ASN A 148 6.80 5.68 -19.47
C ASN A 148 6.23 6.69 -20.49
N GLY A 149 5.02 6.46 -21.01
CA GLY A 149 4.33 7.36 -21.95
C GLY A 149 3.22 8.21 -21.33
N GLN A 150 2.94 8.08 -20.05
CA GLN A 150 1.83 8.77 -19.40
C GLN A 150 2.16 9.13 -17.95
N SER A 151 2.34 10.41 -17.70
CA SER A 151 2.52 10.99 -16.37
C SER A 151 1.27 10.85 -15.49
N LEU A 152 1.40 11.15 -14.21
CA LEU A 152 0.28 11.17 -13.27
C LEU A 152 -0.85 12.09 -13.75
N LYS A 153 -2.04 11.55 -13.90
CA LYS A 153 -3.25 12.34 -14.17
C LYS A 153 -3.75 12.97 -12.86
N ARG A 154 -3.12 14.08 -12.46
CA ARG A 154 -3.28 14.73 -11.16
C ARG A 154 -4.76 14.88 -10.73
N LYS A 155 -5.61 15.49 -11.56
CA LYS A 155 -7.05 15.65 -11.25
C LYS A 155 -7.78 14.34 -11.00
N SER A 156 -7.37 13.25 -11.68
CA SER A 156 -7.94 11.92 -11.46
C SER A 156 -7.45 11.32 -10.15
N ALA A 157 -6.17 11.50 -9.82
CA ALA A 157 -5.60 11.10 -8.55
C ALA A 157 -6.27 11.83 -7.38
N GLU A 158 -6.35 13.15 -7.44
CA GLU A 158 -7.03 14.00 -6.43
C GLU A 158 -8.46 13.48 -6.13
N ARG A 159 -9.25 13.20 -7.16
CA ARG A 159 -10.60 12.64 -6.98
C ARG A 159 -10.60 11.27 -6.32
N THR A 160 -9.68 10.40 -6.71
CA THR A 160 -9.56 9.05 -6.15
C THR A 160 -9.18 9.11 -4.66
N LEU A 161 -8.23 9.97 -4.32
CA LEU A 161 -7.75 10.17 -2.96
C LEU A 161 -8.80 10.85 -2.08
N HIS A 162 -9.51 11.84 -2.62
CA HIS A 162 -10.65 12.46 -1.92
C HIS A 162 -11.74 11.43 -1.59
N ASN A 163 -12.07 10.53 -2.51
CA ASN A 163 -13.03 9.46 -2.24
C ASN A 163 -12.55 8.51 -1.13
N LEU A 164 -11.25 8.16 -1.12
CA LEU A 164 -10.67 7.35 -0.05
C LEU A 164 -10.81 8.05 1.31
N THR A 165 -10.38 9.30 1.41
CA THR A 165 -10.43 10.06 2.68
C THR A 165 -11.86 10.30 3.16
N HIS A 166 -12.79 10.53 2.23
CA HIS A 166 -14.22 10.65 2.56
C HIS A 166 -14.80 9.35 3.16
N LEU A 167 -14.42 8.18 2.64
CA LEU A 167 -14.86 6.90 3.20
C LEU A 167 -14.29 6.65 4.60
N LEU A 168 -13.06 7.09 4.87
CA LEU A 168 -12.43 6.96 6.19
C LEU A 168 -13.05 7.90 7.24
N SER A 169 -13.72 8.95 6.82
CA SER A 169 -14.34 9.93 7.73
C SER A 169 -15.76 9.57 8.17
N LYS A 170 -16.33 8.51 7.62
CA LYS A 170 -17.66 7.97 7.99
C LYS A 170 -17.56 6.95 9.12
#